data_999d487bbbfdde3f373a126f6ebfa94b
#
_entry.id   999d487bbbfdde3f373a126f6ebfa94b
#
_cell.length_a   1.000
_cell.length_b   1.000
_cell.length_c   1.000
_cell.angle_alpha   90.00
_cell.angle_beta   90.00
_cell.angle_gamma   90.00
#
_symmetry.space_group_name_H-M   'P 1'
#
loop_
_entity.id
_entity.type
_entity.pdbx_description
1 polymer ?
#
loop_
_entity_poly.entity_id
_entity_poly.type
_entity_poly.pdbx_seq_one_letter_code
_entity_poly.pdbx_strand_id
1 'polypeptide(L)'
;MKSPELRRIAGPLAAVAFIVAPLWLCGCKDGGQKEEHGSANVFETVVPHEAKSSTDSVDTEMRVQLETEAVMQRVTDIYAVVKGEFMRRGSSVENELLDKAYCSKDWNKLLMAVHYKENLTGVLFFEVNHWSMTQDSELVSFEEFQVTDLFVSDSVKTATVAFTVYGSDTWTPAKISMVYEDGAWKIDNFHNLKYMLDVKERMWYYLQHDFM
;
A
#
# COMPACT_ATOMS: atom_id res chain seq x y z
N MET A 1 -5.04 -11.35 -55.14
CA MET A 1 -4.93 -10.84 -53.80
C MET A 1 -4.28 -11.91 -52.94
N LYS A 2 -3.03 -11.70 -52.50
CA LYS A 2 -2.24 -12.68 -51.75
C LYS A 2 -2.24 -12.26 -50.27
N SER A 3 -2.61 -13.20 -49.41
CA SER A 3 -2.56 -13.04 -47.93
C SER A 3 -1.11 -13.09 -47.45
N PRO A 4 -0.70 -12.25 -46.46
CA PRO A 4 0.59 -12.37 -45.85
C PRO A 4 0.60 -13.40 -44.72
N GLU A 5 1.59 -14.29 -44.74
CA GLU A 5 1.90 -15.30 -43.72
C GLU A 5 2.38 -14.65 -42.42
N LEU A 6 1.80 -15.09 -41.30
CA LEU A 6 2.28 -14.79 -39.93
C LEU A 6 3.51 -15.64 -39.62
N ARG A 7 4.67 -15.02 -39.52
CA ARG A 7 5.87 -15.62 -38.94
C ARG A 7 5.78 -15.61 -37.40
N ARG A 8 5.69 -16.80 -36.82
CA ARG A 8 5.88 -17.01 -35.39
C ARG A 8 7.36 -16.84 -35.05
N ILE A 9 7.66 -15.89 -34.18
CA ILE A 9 8.99 -15.76 -33.56
C ILE A 9 8.87 -16.36 -32.15
N ALA A 10 9.48 -17.52 -31.97
CA ALA A 10 9.67 -18.14 -30.66
C ALA A 10 10.95 -17.54 -30.06
N GLY A 11 10.85 -16.80 -28.97
CA GLY A 11 11.96 -16.33 -28.17
C GLY A 11 12.18 -17.24 -26.95
N PRO A 12 13.41 -17.43 -26.49
CA PRO A 12 13.74 -18.40 -25.44
C PRO A 12 13.36 -17.92 -24.05
N LEU A 13 12.78 -18.85 -23.26
CA LEU A 13 12.56 -18.72 -21.82
C LEU A 13 13.92 -18.66 -21.10
N ALA A 14 14.19 -17.54 -20.47
CA ALA A 14 15.30 -17.43 -19.50
C ALA A 14 14.77 -17.81 -18.11
N ALA A 15 15.23 -18.95 -17.62
CA ALA A 15 15.00 -19.41 -16.25
C ALA A 15 15.87 -18.57 -15.30
N VAL A 16 15.23 -17.82 -14.40
CA VAL A 16 15.91 -17.11 -13.30
C VAL A 16 15.96 -18.04 -12.10
N ALA A 17 17.16 -18.52 -11.79
CA ALA A 17 17.43 -19.32 -10.59
C ALA A 17 17.55 -18.39 -9.37
N PHE A 18 16.69 -18.59 -8.37
CA PHE A 18 16.83 -17.97 -7.05
C PHE A 18 17.91 -18.71 -6.24
N ILE A 19 19.00 -18.00 -5.95
CA ILE A 19 20.03 -18.47 -5.02
C ILE A 19 19.62 -17.99 -3.62
N VAL A 20 19.24 -18.95 -2.77
CA VAL A 20 19.03 -18.74 -1.34
C VAL A 20 20.38 -18.91 -0.64
N ALA A 21 20.93 -17.86 -0.08
CA ALA A 21 22.14 -17.92 0.75
C ALA A 21 21.77 -18.16 2.22
N PRO A 22 22.38 -19.11 2.91
CA PRO A 22 22.15 -19.33 4.33
C PRO A 22 22.97 -18.34 5.18
N LEU A 23 22.30 -17.70 6.13
CA LEU A 23 22.94 -16.89 7.18
C LEU A 23 23.69 -17.78 8.16
N TRP A 24 24.97 -17.57 8.25
CA TRP A 24 25.88 -18.15 9.22
C TRP A 24 25.73 -17.48 10.58
N LEU A 25 25.44 -18.31 11.58
CA LEU A 25 25.56 -17.99 13.00
C LEU A 25 27.04 -17.92 13.37
N CYS A 26 27.53 -16.78 13.81
CA CYS A 26 28.86 -16.64 14.40
C CYS A 26 28.71 -16.67 15.91
N GLY A 27 29.06 -17.81 16.49
CA GLY A 27 29.28 -17.94 17.94
C GLY A 27 30.62 -17.38 18.34
N CYS A 28 30.69 -16.60 19.38
CA CYS A 28 31.92 -16.30 20.08
C CYS A 28 31.90 -16.93 21.46
N LYS A 29 32.96 -17.69 21.70
CA LYS A 29 33.26 -18.53 22.83
C LYS A 29 34.37 -17.85 23.65
N ASP A 30 34.35 -18.12 24.96
CA ASP A 30 35.43 -18.22 25.94
C ASP A 30 36.11 -17.00 26.56
N GLY A 31 36.21 -17.13 27.88
CA GLY A 31 37.26 -16.68 28.77
C GLY A 31 36.69 -16.18 30.09
N GLY A 32 36.65 -16.82 31.18
CA GLY A 32 37.60 -17.61 31.93
C GLY A 32 37.96 -16.93 33.22
N GLN A 33 37.74 -17.64 34.35
CA GLN A 33 38.41 -17.58 35.68
C GLN A 33 37.88 -16.64 36.78
N LYS A 34 37.41 -17.28 37.82
CA LYS A 34 37.94 -17.65 39.16
C LYS A 34 37.55 -16.76 40.33
N GLU A 35 36.88 -17.43 41.30
CA GLU A 35 37.06 -17.45 42.80
C GLU A 35 36.89 -16.12 43.55
N GLU A 36 36.22 -16.00 44.66
CA GLU A 36 36.09 -16.80 45.90
C GLU A 36 35.02 -16.22 46.82
N HIS A 37 34.40 -17.11 47.59
CA HIS A 37 33.86 -16.95 48.95
C HIS A 37 33.07 -15.71 49.41
N GLY A 38 31.82 -15.98 49.80
CA GLY A 38 31.06 -15.08 50.64
C GLY A 38 29.67 -15.64 50.94
N SER A 39 29.57 -16.51 51.96
CA SER A 39 28.29 -16.98 52.51
C SER A 39 27.49 -15.82 53.08
N ALA A 40 26.33 -15.54 52.54
CA ALA A 40 25.28 -14.82 53.24
C ALA A 40 23.92 -15.31 52.75
N ASN A 41 23.20 -15.98 53.61
CA ASN A 41 21.80 -16.32 53.45
C ASN A 41 20.99 -15.05 53.24
N VAL A 42 20.55 -14.80 52.00
CA VAL A 42 19.52 -13.84 51.72
C VAL A 42 18.27 -14.62 51.34
N PHE A 43 17.25 -14.46 52.14
CA PHE A 43 15.88 -14.88 51.90
C PHE A 43 15.47 -14.34 50.51
N GLU A 44 15.41 -15.22 49.55
CA GLU A 44 14.89 -14.91 48.23
C GLU A 44 13.37 -14.80 48.32
N THR A 45 12.90 -13.57 48.47
CA THR A 45 11.47 -13.27 48.35
C THR A 45 11.11 -13.53 46.88
N VAL A 46 10.51 -14.70 46.66
CA VAL A 46 9.87 -15.02 45.36
C VAL A 46 8.75 -13.99 45.17
N VAL A 47 9.06 -12.95 44.40
CA VAL A 47 8.04 -12.06 43.84
C VAL A 47 7.27 -12.89 42.81
N PRO A 48 5.95 -13.07 42.96
CA PRO A 48 5.18 -13.73 41.94
C PRO A 48 5.33 -12.91 40.64
N HIS A 49 5.93 -13.50 39.62
CA HIS A 49 5.76 -12.99 38.27
C HIS A 49 4.26 -13.01 38.00
N GLU A 50 3.65 -11.84 38.06
CA GLU A 50 2.30 -11.65 37.52
C GLU A 50 2.33 -12.13 36.09
N ALA A 51 1.68 -13.26 35.86
CA ALA A 51 1.39 -13.74 34.52
C ALA A 51 0.60 -12.63 33.83
N LYS A 52 1.25 -11.88 32.93
CA LYS A 52 0.57 -10.93 32.04
C LYS A 52 -0.59 -11.67 31.38
N SER A 53 -1.76 -11.19 31.69
CA SER A 53 -3.05 -11.76 31.39
C SER A 53 -3.18 -12.11 29.90
N SER A 54 -3.56 -13.34 29.62
CA SER A 54 -3.92 -13.82 28.28
C SER A 54 -5.13 -13.09 27.68
N THR A 55 -5.80 -12.25 28.42
CA THR A 55 -6.94 -11.41 28.02
C THR A 55 -6.50 -10.27 27.09
N ASP A 56 -5.34 -9.63 27.34
CA ASP A 56 -4.87 -8.48 26.54
C ASP A 56 -4.53 -8.87 25.09
N SER A 57 -4.09 -10.11 24.86
CA SER A 57 -3.78 -10.58 23.50
C SER A 57 -5.03 -10.86 22.66
N VAL A 58 -6.07 -11.42 23.28
CA VAL A 58 -7.35 -11.74 22.61
C VAL A 58 -8.08 -10.45 22.21
N ASP A 59 -8.08 -9.45 23.08
CA ASP A 59 -8.70 -8.15 22.78
C ASP A 59 -7.96 -7.42 21.64
N THR A 60 -6.64 -7.56 21.58
CA THR A 60 -5.82 -6.98 20.51
C THR A 60 -6.08 -7.66 19.16
N GLU A 61 -6.11 -8.99 19.12
CA GLU A 61 -6.41 -9.74 17.89
C GLU A 61 -7.81 -9.44 17.36
N MET A 62 -8.81 -9.40 18.23
CA MET A 62 -10.18 -9.03 17.86
C MET A 62 -10.25 -7.62 17.29
N ARG A 63 -9.54 -6.65 17.89
CA ARG A 63 -9.46 -5.27 17.40
C ARG A 63 -8.85 -5.20 16.00
N VAL A 64 -7.76 -5.91 15.77
CA VAL A 64 -7.09 -5.98 14.45
C VAL A 64 -8.02 -6.60 13.41
N GLN A 65 -8.73 -7.66 13.75
CA GLN A 65 -9.68 -8.30 12.85
C GLN A 65 -10.82 -7.34 12.46
N LEU A 66 -11.45 -6.68 13.42
CA LEU A 66 -12.54 -5.72 13.19
C LEU A 66 -12.07 -4.54 12.30
N GLU A 67 -10.87 -4.02 12.53
CA GLU A 67 -10.33 -2.95 11.68
C GLU A 67 -9.99 -3.45 10.28
N THR A 68 -9.49 -4.68 10.14
CA THR A 68 -9.26 -5.30 8.82
C THR A 68 -10.55 -5.41 8.03
N GLU A 69 -11.62 -5.88 8.65
CA GLU A 69 -12.94 -5.98 8.03
C GLU A 69 -13.49 -4.60 7.63
N ALA A 70 -13.31 -3.60 8.50
CA ALA A 70 -13.73 -2.22 8.25
C ALA A 70 -12.96 -1.60 7.06
N VAL A 71 -11.65 -1.83 6.95
CA VAL A 71 -10.83 -1.40 5.81
C VAL A 71 -11.31 -2.08 4.52
N MET A 72 -11.49 -3.41 4.54
CA MET A 72 -11.93 -4.17 3.37
C MET A 72 -13.30 -3.73 2.88
N GLN A 73 -14.26 -3.56 3.79
CA GLN A 73 -15.60 -3.06 3.43
C GLN A 73 -15.49 -1.66 2.82
N ARG A 74 -14.73 -0.77 3.44
CA ARG A 74 -14.58 0.60 2.97
C ARG A 74 -13.96 0.67 1.57
N VAL A 75 -12.90 -0.10 1.31
CA VAL A 75 -12.25 -0.14 -0.01
C VAL A 75 -13.19 -0.69 -1.07
N THR A 76 -13.91 -1.75 -0.74
CA THR A 76 -14.90 -2.35 -1.65
C THR A 76 -15.99 -1.33 -2.02
N ASP A 77 -16.51 -0.59 -1.03
CA ASP A 77 -17.53 0.44 -1.26
C ASP A 77 -16.99 1.58 -2.14
N ILE A 78 -15.77 2.06 -1.86
CA ILE A 78 -15.13 3.11 -2.66
C ILE A 78 -14.98 2.65 -4.12
N TYR A 79 -14.39 1.48 -4.34
CA TYR A 79 -14.13 1.02 -5.70
C TYR A 79 -15.38 0.55 -6.44
N ALA A 80 -16.46 0.20 -5.74
CA ALA A 80 -17.77 0.02 -6.36
C ALA A 80 -18.30 1.33 -6.96
N VAL A 81 -18.15 2.46 -6.24
CA VAL A 81 -18.50 3.78 -6.75
C VAL A 81 -17.60 4.19 -7.90
N VAL A 82 -16.27 4.03 -7.75
CA VAL A 82 -15.28 4.33 -8.78
C VAL A 82 -15.62 3.57 -10.07
N LYS A 83 -15.83 2.26 -9.98
CA LYS A 83 -16.25 1.43 -11.13
C LYS A 83 -17.53 1.95 -11.78
N GLY A 84 -18.53 2.30 -10.97
CA GLY A 84 -19.79 2.87 -11.47
C GLY A 84 -19.60 4.18 -12.23
N GLU A 85 -18.71 5.06 -11.75
CA GLU A 85 -18.38 6.31 -12.44
C GLU A 85 -17.65 6.06 -13.77
N PHE A 86 -16.69 5.14 -13.81
CA PHE A 86 -16.01 4.76 -15.04
C PHE A 86 -16.96 4.14 -16.07
N MET A 87 -17.84 3.25 -15.65
CA MET A 87 -18.86 2.65 -16.54
C MET A 87 -19.84 3.69 -17.10
N ARG A 88 -20.13 4.75 -16.33
CA ARG A 88 -21.09 5.79 -16.73
C ARG A 88 -20.47 6.89 -17.59
N ARG A 89 -19.21 7.25 -17.33
CA ARG A 89 -18.54 8.43 -17.90
C ARG A 89 -17.32 8.10 -18.75
N GLY A 90 -16.79 6.88 -18.69
CA GLY A 90 -15.55 6.49 -19.37
C GLY A 90 -14.39 7.39 -18.98
N SER A 91 -13.67 7.91 -19.97
CA SER A 91 -12.54 8.83 -19.76
C SER A 91 -12.93 10.21 -19.20
N SER A 92 -14.23 10.54 -19.14
CA SER A 92 -14.75 11.80 -18.59
C SER A 92 -15.04 11.74 -17.08
N VAL A 93 -14.48 10.79 -16.37
CA VAL A 93 -14.63 10.71 -14.89
C VAL A 93 -14.00 11.95 -14.24
N GLU A 94 -14.79 12.59 -13.38
CA GLU A 94 -14.34 13.73 -12.59
C GLU A 94 -13.56 13.24 -11.37
N ASN A 95 -12.24 12.95 -11.55
CA ASN A 95 -11.37 12.45 -10.50
C ASN A 95 -11.38 13.35 -9.25
N GLU A 96 -11.42 14.66 -9.44
CA GLU A 96 -11.46 15.63 -8.33
C GLU A 96 -12.64 15.41 -7.37
N LEU A 97 -13.80 15.00 -7.89
CA LEU A 97 -14.95 14.67 -7.04
C LEU A 97 -14.72 13.38 -6.23
N LEU A 98 -14.10 12.37 -6.85
CA LEU A 98 -13.73 11.14 -6.16
C LEU A 98 -12.65 11.41 -5.11
N ASP A 99 -11.62 12.17 -5.46
CA ASP A 99 -10.52 12.55 -4.56
C ASP A 99 -11.06 13.29 -3.33
N LYS A 100 -11.90 14.26 -3.53
CA LYS A 100 -12.53 15.04 -2.45
C LYS A 100 -13.41 14.18 -1.55
N ALA A 101 -14.10 13.18 -2.10
CA ALA A 101 -14.99 12.30 -1.34
C ALA A 101 -14.24 11.22 -0.55
N TYR A 102 -13.19 10.64 -1.13
CA TYR A 102 -12.60 9.40 -0.65
C TYR A 102 -11.13 9.49 -0.26
N CYS A 103 -10.41 10.53 -0.68
CA CYS A 103 -9.00 10.69 -0.33
C CYS A 103 -8.81 11.50 0.96
N SER A 104 -7.62 11.39 1.53
CA SER A 104 -7.18 12.11 2.74
C SER A 104 -7.09 13.62 2.51
N LYS A 105 -7.11 14.39 3.58
CA LYS A 105 -6.86 15.83 3.51
C LYS A 105 -5.48 16.14 2.96
N ASP A 106 -4.49 15.32 3.30
CA ASP A 106 -3.11 15.49 2.86
C ASP A 106 -2.97 15.23 1.35
N TRP A 107 -3.61 14.16 0.85
CA TRP A 107 -3.71 13.92 -0.59
C TRP A 107 -4.34 15.12 -1.31
N ASN A 108 -5.51 15.57 -0.88
CA ASN A 108 -6.23 16.67 -1.53
C ASN A 108 -5.46 17.98 -1.51
N LYS A 109 -4.73 18.27 -0.41
CA LYS A 109 -3.87 19.44 -0.31
C LYS A 109 -2.71 19.38 -1.31
N LEU A 110 -2.08 18.22 -1.44
CA LEU A 110 -0.98 18.01 -2.38
C LEU A 110 -1.46 18.10 -3.82
N LEU A 111 -2.61 17.51 -4.13
CA LEU A 111 -3.25 17.56 -5.45
C LEU A 111 -3.56 19.00 -5.86
N MET A 112 -4.10 19.82 -4.96
CA MET A 112 -4.33 21.25 -5.22
C MET A 112 -3.03 21.99 -5.57
N ALA A 113 -1.93 21.68 -4.91
CA ALA A 113 -0.62 22.29 -5.23
C ALA A 113 -0.13 21.86 -6.61
N VAL A 114 -0.33 20.59 -6.99
CA VAL A 114 -0.02 20.06 -8.32
C VAL A 114 -0.82 20.81 -9.39
N HIS A 115 -2.14 20.89 -9.24
CA HIS A 115 -3.00 21.62 -10.20
C HIS A 115 -2.67 23.10 -10.30
N TYR A 116 -2.29 23.73 -9.20
CA TYR A 116 -1.81 25.11 -9.23
C TYR A 116 -0.55 25.25 -10.08
N LYS A 117 0.42 24.33 -9.93
CA LYS A 117 1.64 24.33 -10.73
C LYS A 117 1.38 24.00 -12.20
N GLU A 118 0.51 23.04 -12.51
CA GLU A 118 0.07 22.72 -13.87
C GLU A 118 -0.50 23.97 -14.58
N ASN A 119 -1.36 24.72 -13.87
CA ASN A 119 -1.95 25.94 -14.40
C ASN A 119 -0.90 27.06 -14.66
N LEU A 120 0.15 27.13 -13.84
CA LEU A 120 1.22 28.11 -14.03
C LEU A 120 2.17 27.75 -15.17
N THR A 121 2.49 26.46 -15.30
CA THR A 121 3.56 25.99 -16.23
C THR A 121 3.02 25.45 -17.53
N GLY A 122 1.76 25.05 -17.58
CA GLY A 122 1.17 24.33 -18.72
C GLY A 122 1.64 22.87 -18.84
N VAL A 123 2.44 22.38 -17.88
CA VAL A 123 2.96 21.00 -17.86
C VAL A 123 2.04 20.14 -17.02
N LEU A 124 1.43 19.11 -17.64
CA LEU A 124 0.54 18.19 -16.95
C LEU A 124 1.35 17.17 -16.14
N PHE A 125 0.87 16.89 -14.93
CA PHE A 125 1.45 15.87 -14.05
C PHE A 125 0.86 14.47 -14.30
N PHE A 126 -0.48 14.38 -14.41
CA PHE A 126 -1.16 13.12 -14.61
C PHE A 126 -1.27 12.77 -16.09
N GLU A 127 -0.51 11.75 -16.52
CA GLU A 127 -0.62 11.15 -17.85
C GLU A 127 -1.60 9.96 -17.86
N VAL A 128 -1.87 9.39 -16.67
CA VAL A 128 -2.79 8.27 -16.47
C VAL A 128 -3.73 8.59 -15.33
N ASN A 129 -4.91 7.98 -15.36
CA ASN A 129 -5.86 8.11 -14.27
C ASN A 129 -5.34 7.35 -13.03
N HIS A 130 -5.18 8.04 -11.90
CA HIS A 130 -4.65 7.44 -10.66
C HIS A 130 -5.62 6.45 -10.01
N TRP A 131 -6.93 6.57 -10.24
CA TRP A 131 -7.93 5.63 -9.74
C TRP A 131 -7.90 4.29 -10.46
N SER A 132 -7.75 4.32 -11.80
CA SER A 132 -7.72 3.12 -12.64
C SER A 132 -6.31 2.61 -12.91
N MET A 133 -5.27 3.40 -12.63
CA MET A 133 -3.87 3.10 -12.96
C MET A 133 -3.64 2.84 -14.47
N THR A 134 -4.58 3.25 -15.31
CA THR A 134 -4.57 3.02 -16.77
C THR A 134 -4.86 4.30 -17.54
N GLN A 135 -4.49 4.33 -18.82
CA GLN A 135 -4.90 5.40 -19.73
C GLN A 135 -6.33 5.16 -20.25
N ASP A 136 -6.68 3.89 -20.50
CA ASP A 136 -8.00 3.49 -20.99
C ASP A 136 -8.87 3.04 -19.83
N SER A 137 -9.77 3.92 -19.40
CA SER A 137 -10.60 3.70 -18.21
C SER A 137 -12.03 3.24 -18.52
N GLU A 138 -12.34 2.92 -19.80
CA GLU A 138 -13.72 2.62 -20.17
C GLU A 138 -14.23 1.25 -19.68
N LEU A 139 -13.33 0.28 -19.52
CA LEU A 139 -13.66 -1.08 -19.10
C LEU A 139 -12.68 -1.58 -18.03
N VAL A 140 -12.74 -1.01 -16.83
CA VAL A 140 -11.91 -1.47 -15.71
C VAL A 140 -12.73 -2.24 -14.69
N SER A 141 -12.16 -3.31 -14.15
CA SER A 141 -12.60 -3.93 -12.90
C SER A 141 -11.49 -3.90 -11.87
N PHE A 142 -11.91 -3.91 -10.62
CA PHE A 142 -11.01 -3.87 -9.46
C PHE A 142 -11.31 -5.12 -8.64
N GLU A 143 -10.31 -5.98 -8.48
CA GLU A 143 -10.50 -7.32 -7.92
C GLU A 143 -9.37 -7.69 -6.96
N GLU A 144 -9.53 -8.78 -6.23
CA GLU A 144 -8.50 -9.36 -5.37
C GLU A 144 -8.01 -8.43 -4.26
N PHE A 145 -8.92 -7.64 -3.68
CA PHE A 145 -8.56 -6.75 -2.56
C PHE A 145 -8.04 -7.55 -1.37
N GLN A 146 -6.88 -7.13 -0.85
CA GLN A 146 -6.25 -7.73 0.31
C GLN A 146 -5.58 -6.67 1.18
N VAL A 147 -5.89 -6.63 2.47
CA VAL A 147 -5.11 -5.84 3.43
C VAL A 147 -3.77 -6.52 3.62
N THR A 148 -2.70 -5.84 3.24
CA THR A 148 -1.32 -6.36 3.32
C THR A 148 -0.55 -5.81 4.51
N ASP A 149 -0.99 -4.69 5.05
CA ASP A 149 -0.44 -4.08 6.25
C ASP A 149 -1.54 -3.31 6.98
N LEU A 150 -1.53 -3.38 8.32
CA LEU A 150 -2.48 -2.66 9.16
C LEU A 150 -1.78 -2.26 10.48
N PHE A 151 -1.77 -0.96 10.73
CA PHE A 151 -1.31 -0.40 12.00
C PHE A 151 -2.47 0.29 12.71
N VAL A 152 -2.71 -0.10 13.97
CA VAL A 152 -3.80 0.44 14.79
C VAL A 152 -3.26 0.87 16.13
N SER A 153 -3.32 2.16 16.42
CA SER A 153 -3.07 2.74 17.73
C SER A 153 -4.23 3.66 18.13
N ASP A 154 -4.18 4.22 19.32
CA ASP A 154 -5.23 5.13 19.79
C ASP A 154 -5.22 6.47 19.05
N SER A 155 -4.06 6.88 18.52
CA SER A 155 -3.88 8.17 17.84
C SER A 155 -3.79 8.06 16.33
N VAL A 156 -3.35 6.93 15.80
CA VAL A 156 -3.09 6.75 14.36
C VAL A 156 -3.55 5.37 13.93
N LYS A 157 -4.28 5.33 12.82
CA LYS A 157 -4.60 4.09 12.13
C LYS A 157 -4.22 4.24 10.65
N THR A 158 -3.45 3.29 10.15
CA THR A 158 -3.07 3.22 8.73
C THR A 158 -3.24 1.80 8.20
N ALA A 159 -3.51 1.68 6.93
CA ALA A 159 -3.62 0.39 6.25
C ALA A 159 -3.01 0.48 4.85
N THR A 160 -2.54 -0.66 4.34
CA THR A 160 -2.19 -0.83 2.95
C THR A 160 -3.05 -1.94 2.35
N VAL A 161 -3.69 -1.66 1.23
CA VAL A 161 -4.53 -2.62 0.52
C VAL A 161 -3.97 -2.84 -0.87
N ALA A 162 -3.64 -4.09 -1.18
CA ALA A 162 -3.27 -4.52 -2.53
C ALA A 162 -4.52 -4.96 -3.29
N PHE A 163 -4.51 -4.80 -4.61
CA PHE A 163 -5.57 -5.24 -5.51
C PHE A 163 -5.05 -5.30 -6.95
N THR A 164 -5.86 -5.86 -7.84
CA THR A 164 -5.57 -5.94 -9.26
C THR A 164 -6.59 -5.11 -10.05
N VAL A 165 -6.09 -4.28 -10.95
CA VAL A 165 -6.89 -3.53 -11.93
C VAL A 165 -6.87 -4.30 -13.23
N TYR A 166 -8.03 -4.75 -13.70
CA TYR A 166 -8.20 -5.41 -15.00
C TYR A 166 -8.77 -4.41 -16.01
N GLY A 167 -8.05 -4.20 -17.10
CA GLY A 167 -8.54 -3.51 -18.29
C GLY A 167 -8.97 -4.52 -19.36
N SER A 168 -9.31 -4.04 -20.57
CA SER A 168 -9.75 -4.89 -21.68
C SER A 168 -8.71 -5.96 -22.07
N ASP A 169 -7.44 -5.60 -22.11
CA ASP A 169 -6.34 -6.49 -22.56
C ASP A 169 -5.15 -6.52 -21.59
N THR A 170 -5.27 -5.87 -20.43
CA THR A 170 -4.17 -5.71 -19.49
C THR A 170 -4.64 -5.88 -18.05
N TRP A 171 -3.71 -6.30 -17.20
CA TRP A 171 -3.89 -6.27 -15.76
C TRP A 171 -2.72 -5.51 -15.12
N THR A 172 -3.01 -4.80 -14.05
CA THR A 172 -2.03 -3.98 -13.34
C THR A 172 -2.17 -4.23 -11.85
N PRO A 173 -1.15 -4.80 -11.19
CA PRO A 173 -1.12 -4.89 -9.75
C PRO A 173 -0.96 -3.48 -9.17
N ALA A 174 -1.79 -3.16 -8.20
CA ALA A 174 -1.82 -1.87 -7.55
C ALA A 174 -1.92 -2.02 -6.04
N LYS A 175 -1.62 -0.98 -5.32
CA LYS A 175 -1.96 -0.85 -3.91
C LYS A 175 -2.32 0.58 -3.56
N ILE A 176 -3.07 0.75 -2.51
CA ILE A 176 -3.36 2.04 -1.89
C ILE A 176 -2.89 2.04 -0.45
N SER A 177 -2.39 3.19 0.00
CA SER A 177 -2.22 3.46 1.42
C SER A 177 -3.45 4.20 1.93
N MET A 178 -3.91 3.85 3.12
CA MET A 178 -5.08 4.44 3.74
C MET A 178 -4.74 4.97 5.13
N VAL A 179 -5.45 6.02 5.52
CA VAL A 179 -5.42 6.60 6.87
C VAL A 179 -6.84 6.72 7.41
N TYR A 180 -6.97 6.63 8.73
CA TYR A 180 -8.25 6.87 9.38
C TYR A 180 -8.32 8.33 9.84
N GLU A 181 -9.19 9.13 9.23
CA GLU A 181 -9.41 10.52 9.59
C GLU A 181 -10.90 10.89 9.53
N ASP A 182 -11.33 11.83 10.36
CA ASP A 182 -12.71 12.31 10.44
C ASP A 182 -13.76 11.18 10.56
N GLY A 183 -13.42 10.10 11.27
CA GLY A 183 -14.33 8.97 11.51
C GLY A 183 -14.43 7.98 10.35
N ALA A 184 -13.56 8.05 9.33
CA ALA A 184 -13.59 7.15 8.19
C ALA A 184 -12.20 6.80 7.65
N TRP A 185 -12.06 5.62 7.04
CA TRP A 185 -10.89 5.27 6.26
C TRP A 185 -10.88 6.04 4.94
N LYS A 186 -9.75 6.71 4.65
CA LYS A 186 -9.51 7.53 3.46
C LYS A 186 -8.27 7.05 2.73
N ILE A 187 -8.28 7.12 1.40
CA ILE A 187 -7.09 6.82 0.60
C ILE A 187 -6.11 7.98 0.74
N ASP A 188 -4.87 7.65 1.10
CA ASP A 188 -3.81 8.63 1.30
C ASP A 188 -2.77 8.62 0.19
N ASN A 189 -2.60 7.49 -0.49
CA ASN A 189 -1.68 7.37 -1.61
C ASN A 189 -2.08 6.23 -2.56
N PHE A 190 -1.69 6.35 -3.82
CA PHE A 190 -1.87 5.35 -4.86
C PHE A 190 -0.50 4.85 -5.34
N HIS A 191 -0.37 3.54 -5.53
CA HIS A 191 0.87 2.92 -5.99
C HIS A 191 0.60 2.00 -7.17
N ASN A 192 1.22 2.27 -8.30
CA ASN A 192 1.21 1.38 -9.45
C ASN A 192 2.41 0.43 -9.35
N LEU A 193 2.17 -0.84 -9.01
CA LEU A 193 3.24 -1.82 -8.78
C LEU A 193 3.91 -2.28 -10.07
N LYS A 194 3.21 -2.22 -11.21
CA LYS A 194 3.77 -2.57 -12.52
C LYS A 194 4.91 -1.63 -12.94
N TYR A 195 4.77 -0.36 -12.61
CA TYR A 195 5.74 0.68 -12.96
C TYR A 195 6.52 1.17 -11.73
N MET A 196 6.33 0.53 -10.58
CA MET A 196 6.96 0.93 -9.29
C MET A 196 6.76 2.42 -8.97
N LEU A 197 5.54 2.93 -9.26
CA LEU A 197 5.22 4.34 -9.07
C LEU A 197 4.49 4.57 -7.75
N ASP A 198 5.06 5.45 -6.94
CA ASP A 198 4.41 6.10 -5.81
C ASP A 198 3.91 7.47 -6.26
N VAL A 199 2.58 7.66 -6.25
CA VAL A 199 2.00 8.89 -6.82
C VAL A 199 2.31 10.10 -5.94
N LYS A 200 2.23 9.99 -4.61
CA LYS A 200 2.58 11.09 -3.71
C LYS A 200 4.06 11.51 -3.84
N GLU A 201 4.97 10.54 -3.91
CA GLU A 201 6.40 10.82 -4.11
C GLU A 201 6.62 11.57 -5.43
N ARG A 202 5.97 11.15 -6.51
CA ARG A 202 6.02 11.86 -7.80
C ARG A 202 5.42 13.26 -7.73
N MET A 203 4.31 13.46 -7.02
CA MET A 203 3.73 14.79 -6.80
C MET A 203 4.74 15.72 -6.10
N TRP A 204 5.39 15.23 -5.03
CA TRP A 204 6.42 15.98 -4.34
C TRP A 204 7.60 16.32 -5.25
N TYR A 205 8.08 15.33 -6.03
CA TYR A 205 9.13 15.56 -7.01
C TYR A 205 8.74 16.62 -8.03
N TYR A 206 7.54 16.51 -8.60
CA TYR A 206 7.00 17.49 -9.55
C TYR A 206 6.95 18.90 -8.98
N LEU A 207 6.52 19.06 -7.73
CA LEU A 207 6.42 20.37 -7.08
C LEU A 207 7.78 21.02 -6.82
N GLN A 208 8.82 20.22 -6.58
CA GLN A 208 10.16 20.71 -6.24
C GLN A 208 11.02 21.04 -7.47
N HIS A 209 10.68 20.52 -8.64
CA HIS A 209 11.49 20.67 -9.85
C HIS A 209 10.77 21.51 -10.89
N ASP A 210 11.48 22.47 -11.45
CA ASP A 210 10.98 23.26 -12.59
C ASP A 210 11.32 22.50 -13.88
N PHE A 211 10.26 22.08 -14.59
CA PHE A 211 10.38 21.51 -15.93
C PHE A 211 10.40 22.69 -16.91
N MET A 212 11.61 23.10 -17.32
CA MET A 212 11.80 24.05 -18.42
C MET A 212 11.81 23.32 -19.75
#